data_23880c171346ab5cf8d644fcc6dc1c9f
#
_entry.id   23880c171346ab5cf8d644fcc6dc1c9f
#
_cell.length_a   1.000
_cell.length_b   1.000
_cell.length_c   1.000
_cell.angle_alpha   90.00
_cell.angle_beta   90.00
_cell.angle_gamma   90.00
#
_symmetry.space_group_name_H-M   'P 1'
#
loop_
_entity.id
_entity.type
_entity.pdbx_description
1 polymer ?
#
loop_
_entity_poly.entity_id
_entity_poly.type
_entity_poly.pdbx_seq_one_letter_code
_entity_poly.pdbx_strand_id
1 'polypeptide(L)' 'MENTWKPRPRKNRGGKVPFGYERDPHNPSMLLPISKDLDVLQEIKFLITAKAISLREGSQWIEQKTGKKLSYQGLKDRI' A
#
# COMPACT_ATOMS: atom_id res chain seq x y z
N MET A 1 25.21 0.66 5.58
CA MET A 1 24.66 0.75 4.23
C MET A 1 23.18 1.07 4.28
N GLU A 2 22.80 2.07 3.56
CA GLU A 2 21.40 2.42 3.52
C GLU A 2 20.63 1.51 2.60
N ASN A 3 19.61 0.93 3.15
CA ASN A 3 18.69 0.16 2.37
C ASN A 3 17.45 1.02 2.08
N THR A 4 17.59 1.93 1.14
CA THR A 4 16.50 2.82 0.80
C THR A 4 15.57 2.11 -0.17
N TRP A 5 14.42 1.73 0.34
CA TRP A 5 13.37 1.19 -0.50
C TRP A 5 12.63 2.35 -1.17
N LYS A 6 12.63 2.34 -2.50
CA LYS A 6 11.91 3.35 -3.27
C LYS A 6 10.87 2.68 -4.16
N PRO A 7 9.60 3.08 -4.05
CA PRO A 7 8.58 2.54 -4.95
C PRO A 7 8.88 2.90 -6.40
N ARG A 8 8.60 1.98 -7.30
CA ARG A 8 8.80 2.20 -8.73
C ARG A 8 7.46 2.25 -9.45
N PRO A 9 7.36 3.07 -10.52
CA PRO A 9 6.17 3.04 -11.36
C PRO A 9 5.93 1.66 -11.93
N ARG A 10 4.67 1.28 -12.07
CA ARG A 10 4.27 -0.01 -12.59
C ARG A 10 3.34 0.17 -13.76
N LYS A 11 3.39 -0.77 -14.71
CA LYS A 11 2.42 -0.79 -15.79
C LYS A 11 1.06 -1.20 -15.25
N ASN A 12 0.04 -0.47 -15.67
CA ASN A 12 -1.33 -0.86 -15.38
C ASN A 12 -1.84 -1.68 -16.56
N ARG A 13 -2.08 -2.95 -16.32
CA ARG A 13 -2.57 -3.86 -17.36
C ARG A 13 -4.08 -3.83 -17.50
N GLY A 14 -4.68 -2.71 -17.14
CA GLY A 14 -6.12 -2.61 -17.07
C GLY A 14 -6.64 -3.16 -15.75
N GLY A 15 -7.84 -2.81 -15.40
CA GLY A 15 -8.41 -3.23 -14.14
C GLY A 15 -8.15 -2.27 -13.01
N LYS A 16 -8.17 -2.77 -11.79
CA LYS A 16 -8.11 -1.93 -10.60
C LYS A 16 -6.70 -1.46 -10.29
N VAL A 17 -6.60 -0.21 -9.86
CA VAL A 17 -5.34 0.34 -9.36
C VAL A 17 -5.05 -0.28 -8.00
N PRO A 18 -3.88 -0.91 -7.81
CA PRO A 18 -3.56 -1.50 -6.51
C PRO A 18 -3.34 -0.45 -5.44
N PHE A 19 -3.47 -0.85 -4.19
CA PHE A 19 -3.25 0.04 -3.06
C PHE A 19 -1.82 0.57 -3.08
N GLY A 20 -1.68 1.86 -2.82
CA GLY A 20 -0.38 2.51 -2.80
C GLY A 20 0.07 3.07 -4.14
N TYR A 21 -0.80 2.99 -5.15
CA TYR A 21 -0.49 3.47 -6.50
C TYR A 21 -1.63 4.34 -7.02
N GLU A 22 -1.32 5.19 -7.97
CA GLU A 22 -2.30 6.01 -8.67
C GLU A 22 -1.96 6.06 -10.15
N ARG A 23 -2.94 6.40 -10.97
CA ARG A 23 -2.70 6.50 -12.41
C ARG A 23 -1.92 7.77 -12.73
N ASP A 24 -0.93 7.61 -13.61
CA ASP A 24 -0.19 8.75 -14.12
C ASP A 24 -1.13 9.60 -14.99
N PRO A 25 -1.33 10.89 -14.68
CA PRO A 25 -2.21 11.74 -15.48
C PRO A 25 -1.72 11.95 -16.91
N HIS A 26 -0.42 11.79 -17.15
CA HIS A 26 0.16 11.93 -18.48
C HIS A 26 0.21 10.62 -19.26
N ASN A 27 0.17 9.50 -18.56
CA ASN A 27 0.24 8.19 -19.18
C ASN A 27 -0.64 7.20 -18.40
N PRO A 28 -1.94 7.09 -18.76
CA PRO A 28 -2.86 6.24 -18.00
C PRO A 28 -2.50 4.76 -17.96
N SER A 29 -1.59 4.31 -18.82
CA SER A 29 -1.13 2.93 -18.80
C SER A 29 -0.08 2.68 -17.74
N MET A 30 0.40 3.72 -17.06
CA MET A 30 1.40 3.62 -16.01
C MET A 30 0.79 3.96 -14.65
N LEU A 31 1.32 3.33 -13.61
CA LEU A 31 0.93 3.61 -12.23
C LEU A 31 2.10 4.25 -11.50
N LEU A 32 1.81 5.30 -10.76
CA LEU A 32 2.78 5.99 -9.94
C LEU A 32 2.64 5.57 -8.48
N PRO A 33 3.74 5.29 -7.79
CA PRO A 33 3.66 4.95 -6.38
C PRO A 33 3.28 6.17 -5.53
N ILE A 34 2.44 5.94 -4.52
CA ILE A 34 2.09 6.96 -3.54
C ILE A 34 2.92 6.65 -2.30
N SER A 35 4.02 7.37 -2.13
CA SER A 35 4.97 7.09 -1.05
C SER A 35 4.32 7.10 0.32
N LYS A 36 3.44 8.07 0.57
CA LYS A 36 2.74 8.19 1.84
C LYS A 36 1.93 6.94 2.16
N ASP A 37 1.17 6.44 1.18
CA ASP A 37 0.33 5.26 1.38
C ASP A 37 1.19 4.01 1.59
N LEU A 38 2.26 3.91 0.83
CA LEU A 38 3.16 2.76 0.94
C LEU A 38 3.94 2.76 2.25
N ASP A 39 4.30 3.94 2.76
CA ASP A 39 4.94 4.05 4.07
C ASP A 39 4.00 3.60 5.18
N VAL A 40 2.73 4.00 5.12
CA VAL A 40 1.73 3.56 6.08
C VAL A 40 1.59 2.04 6.01
N LEU A 41 1.53 1.48 4.81
CA LEU A 41 1.42 0.04 4.62
C LEU A 41 2.61 -0.69 5.24
N GLN A 42 3.82 -0.18 5.05
CA GLN A 42 5.03 -0.78 5.61
C GLN A 42 4.98 -0.78 7.14
N GLU A 43 4.59 0.35 7.73
CA GLU A 43 4.46 0.47 9.18
C GLU A 43 3.45 -0.54 9.72
N ILE A 44 2.29 -0.62 9.07
CA ILE A 44 1.23 -1.54 9.49
C ILE A 44 1.69 -3.00 9.37
N LYS A 45 2.37 -3.34 8.29
CA LYS A 45 2.92 -4.68 8.11
C LYS A 45 3.88 -5.04 9.22
N PHE A 46 4.75 -4.10 9.59
CA PHE A 46 5.69 -4.31 10.69
C PHE A 46 4.96 -4.58 12.00
N LEU A 47 3.94 -3.78 12.31
CA LEU A 47 3.18 -3.93 13.55
C LEU A 47 2.42 -5.26 13.60
N ILE A 48 1.88 -5.70 12.47
CA ILE A 48 1.18 -6.99 12.41
C ILE A 48 2.17 -8.13 12.56
N THR A 49 3.32 -8.05 11.93
CA THR A 49 4.36 -9.07 12.03
C THR A 49 4.88 -9.18 13.46
N ALA A 50 5.00 -8.03 14.14
CA ALA A 50 5.41 -7.99 15.54
C ALA A 50 4.28 -8.36 16.50
N LYS A 51 3.09 -8.67 15.99
CA LYS A 51 1.89 -9.00 16.75
C LYS A 51 1.43 -7.87 17.68
N ALA A 52 1.78 -6.64 17.35
CA ALA A 52 1.33 -5.47 18.09
C ALA A 52 -0.12 -5.13 17.78
N ILE A 53 -0.56 -5.40 16.54
CA ILE A 53 -1.95 -5.21 16.12
C ILE A 53 -2.39 -6.40 15.28
N SER A 54 -3.70 -6.59 15.16
CA SER A 54 -4.26 -7.64 14.32
C SER A 54 -4.41 -7.16 12.88
N LEU A 55 -4.70 -8.10 11.96
CA LEU A 55 -4.96 -7.75 10.56
C LEU A 55 -6.15 -6.82 10.42
N ARG A 56 -7.18 -7.02 11.24
CA ARG A 56 -8.36 -6.15 11.23
C ARG A 56 -8.02 -4.75 11.65
N GLU A 57 -7.26 -4.62 12.73
CA GLU A 57 -6.83 -3.32 13.22
C GLU A 57 -5.95 -2.63 12.18
N GLY A 58 -5.05 -3.38 11.55
CA GLY A 58 -4.21 -2.85 10.50
C GLY A 58 -5.02 -2.31 9.33
N SER A 59 -6.04 -3.04 8.91
CA SER A 59 -6.92 -2.61 7.83
C SER A 59 -7.64 -1.31 8.19
N GLN A 60 -8.14 -1.20 9.42
CA GLN A 60 -8.80 0.01 9.89
C GLN A 60 -7.85 1.20 9.95
N TRP A 61 -6.63 0.97 10.42
CA TRP A 61 -5.62 2.03 10.50
C TRP A 61 -5.25 2.56 9.12
N ILE A 62 -5.11 1.67 8.16
CA ILE A 62 -4.81 2.07 6.78
C ILE A 62 -5.93 2.96 6.24
N GLU A 63 -7.18 2.57 6.46
CA GLU A 63 -8.32 3.35 6.02
C GLU A 63 -8.33 4.74 6.67
N GLN A 64 -8.07 4.80 7.97
CA GLN A 64 -8.07 6.08 8.70
C GLN A 64 -6.92 6.98 8.27
N LYS A 65 -5.74 6.41 8.02
CA LYS A 65 -4.56 7.20 7.70
C LYS A 65 -4.48 7.61 6.25
N THR A 66 -4.97 6.78 5.34
CA THR A 66 -4.85 7.04 3.91
C THR A 66 -6.17 7.43 3.27
N GLY A 67 -7.28 7.19 3.94
CA GLY A 67 -8.60 7.39 3.37
C GLY A 67 -8.99 6.34 2.35
N LYS A 68 -8.16 5.33 2.16
CA LYS A 68 -8.39 4.25 1.21
C LYS A 68 -8.62 2.95 1.94
N LYS A 69 -9.62 2.21 1.50
CA LYS A 69 -9.96 0.95 2.11
C LYS A 69 -9.12 -0.18 1.54
N LEU A 70 -8.41 -0.87 2.41
CA LEU A 70 -7.71 -2.10 2.07
C LEU A 70 -8.32 -3.22 2.90
N SER A 71 -8.85 -4.22 2.22
CA SER A 71 -9.53 -5.30 2.91
C SER A 71 -8.55 -6.13 3.74
N TYR A 72 -9.08 -6.81 4.74
CA TYR A 72 -8.33 -7.75 5.56
C TYR A 72 -7.58 -8.78 4.69
N GLN A 73 -8.24 -9.32 3.68
CA GLN A 73 -7.65 -10.31 2.79
C GLN A 73 -6.51 -9.70 1.97
N GLY A 74 -6.71 -8.49 1.44
CA GLY A 74 -5.67 -7.81 0.69
C GLY A 74 -4.45 -7.50 1.54
N LEU A 75 -4.65 -7.13 2.79
CA LEU A 75 -3.56 -6.87 3.71
C LEU A 75 -2.79 -8.15 4.02
N LYS A 76 -3.50 -9.25 4.25
CA LYS A 76 -2.88 -10.55 4.51
C LYS A 76 -2.01 -11.00 3.35
N ASP A 77 -2.44 -10.75 2.13
CA ASP A 77 -1.70 -11.15 0.93
C ASP A 77 -0.39 -10.36 0.75
N ARG A 78 -0.26 -9.22 1.42
CA ARG A 78 0.92 -8.37 1.32
C ARG A 78 1.96 -8.63 2.42
N ILE A 79 1.64 -9.46 3.37
CA ILE A 79 2.55 -9.77 4.48
C ILE A 79 3.39 -11.01 4.23
#